data_971f16e8516b091671d9f713fa068c7b
#
_entry.id   971f16e8516b091671d9f713fa068c7b
#
_cell.length_a   1.000
_cell.length_b   1.000
_cell.length_c   1.000
_cell.angle_alpha   90.00
_cell.angle_beta   90.00
_cell.angle_gamma   90.00
#
_symmetry.space_group_name_H-M   'P 1'
#
loop_
_entity.id
_entity.type
_entity.pdbx_description
1 polymer ?
#
loop_
_entity_poly.entity_id
_entity_poly.type
_entity_poly.pdbx_seq_one_letter_code
_entity_poly.pdbx_strand_id
1 'polypeptide(L)'
;RSSAASDVYKRQMVFVFFLYLMHLDDYSRVVLGLFYGFATVAMVAKRMIRRWVDRARRRKGLGLRHILLVGGGKSAALYLRALEHNPYYGFVVDGYLAATEEPGLGVPYLGGYDKLDEALESAALDEVVVALEANEIDQLPHTFAICDKHGTRITMVPFYSDYLPARPTIDVLDECKLINVRQTPFDNILNAAIKRG
;
A
#
# COMPACT_ATOMS: atom_id res chain seq x y z
N ARG A 1 6.83 -8.79 -1.09
CA ARG A 1 7.67 -8.31 0.05
C ARG A 1 8.43 -9.43 0.79
N SER A 2 8.20 -10.69 0.49
CA SER A 2 8.91 -11.84 1.12
C SER A 2 10.26 -12.16 0.47
N SER A 3 10.51 -11.76 -0.77
CA SER A 3 11.74 -12.12 -1.50
C SER A 3 13.00 -11.44 -0.93
N ALA A 4 12.90 -10.18 -0.53
CA ALA A 4 14.06 -9.44 0.01
C ALA A 4 14.59 -10.00 1.36
N ALA A 5 13.70 -10.53 2.21
CA ALA A 5 14.11 -11.17 3.45
C ALA A 5 14.80 -12.52 3.18
N SER A 6 14.28 -13.30 2.23
CA SER A 6 14.85 -14.57 1.79
C SER A 6 16.26 -14.39 1.20
N ASP A 7 16.51 -13.32 0.44
CA ASP A 7 17.82 -13.06 -0.15
C ASP A 7 18.88 -12.64 0.88
N VAL A 8 18.48 -11.95 1.95
CA VAL A 8 19.37 -11.60 3.05
C VAL A 8 19.80 -12.86 3.81
N TYR A 9 18.89 -13.78 4.10
CA TYR A 9 19.21 -15.04 4.75
C TYR A 9 20.10 -15.94 3.89
N LYS A 10 19.86 -16.01 2.58
CA LYS A 10 20.70 -16.77 1.65
C LYS A 10 22.14 -16.24 1.62
N ARG A 11 22.32 -14.92 1.53
CA ARG A 11 23.66 -14.30 1.57
C ARG A 11 24.36 -14.55 2.88
N GLN A 12 23.63 -14.52 4.00
CA GLN A 12 24.16 -14.75 5.32
C GLN A 12 24.57 -16.22 5.50
N MET A 13 23.78 -17.17 5.01
CA MET A 13 24.12 -18.61 4.99
C MET A 13 25.35 -18.89 4.13
N VAL A 14 25.43 -18.29 2.94
CA VAL A 14 26.60 -18.43 2.05
C VAL A 14 27.87 -17.88 2.72
N PHE A 15 27.77 -16.75 3.41
CA PHE A 15 28.91 -16.16 4.11
C PHE A 15 29.38 -17.02 5.28
N VAL A 16 28.47 -17.57 6.07
CA VAL A 16 28.80 -18.51 7.18
C VAL A 16 29.40 -19.80 6.63
N PHE A 17 28.84 -20.33 5.55
CA PHE A 17 29.37 -21.52 4.87
C PHE A 17 30.78 -21.27 4.32
N PHE A 18 31.03 -20.09 3.75
CA PHE A 18 32.34 -19.70 3.25
C PHE A 18 33.38 -19.56 4.36
N LEU A 19 33.00 -18.96 5.52
CA LEU A 19 33.87 -18.89 6.71
C LEU A 19 34.21 -20.28 7.27
N TYR A 20 33.24 -21.20 7.25
CA TYR A 20 33.44 -22.59 7.66
C TYR A 20 34.39 -23.34 6.71
N LEU A 21 34.27 -23.13 5.41
CA LEU A 21 35.12 -23.74 4.38
C LEU A 21 36.57 -23.24 4.42
N MET A 22 36.80 -22.01 4.88
CA MET A 22 38.13 -21.41 4.97
C MET A 22 38.96 -21.92 6.16
N HIS A 23 38.48 -22.92 6.93
CA HIS A 23 39.23 -23.58 8.03
C HIS A 23 39.91 -22.61 8.98
N LEU A 24 39.21 -21.50 9.31
CA LEU A 24 39.72 -20.53 10.29
C LEU A 24 39.44 -21.04 11.71
N ASP A 25 40.14 -22.09 12.11
CA ASP A 25 39.96 -22.79 13.38
C ASP A 25 40.33 -21.96 14.63
N ASP A 26 40.95 -20.79 14.42
CA ASP A 26 41.44 -19.93 15.51
C ASP A 26 40.45 -18.84 15.96
N TYR A 27 39.28 -18.72 15.32
CA TYR A 27 38.30 -17.72 15.78
C TYR A 27 37.48 -18.25 16.96
N SER A 28 37.69 -17.61 18.13
CA SER A 28 36.89 -17.87 19.31
C SER A 28 35.38 -17.78 18.99
N ARG A 29 34.62 -18.79 19.44
CA ARG A 29 33.14 -18.82 19.36
C ARG A 29 32.50 -17.56 19.94
N VAL A 30 33.20 -16.93 20.88
CA VAL A 30 32.79 -15.64 21.49
C VAL A 30 32.82 -14.50 20.48
N VAL A 31 33.85 -14.43 19.61
CA VAL A 31 33.95 -13.38 18.56
C VAL A 31 32.84 -13.51 17.57
N LEU A 32 32.48 -14.72 17.13
CA LEU A 32 31.34 -14.96 16.26
C LEU A 32 30.03 -14.55 16.93
N GLY A 33 29.82 -14.91 18.19
CA GLY A 33 28.65 -14.51 18.97
C GLY A 33 28.51 -13.00 19.10
N LEU A 34 29.60 -12.30 19.41
CA LEU A 34 29.63 -10.83 19.49
C LEU A 34 29.38 -10.18 18.15
N PHE A 35 29.92 -10.72 17.05
CA PHE A 35 29.68 -10.22 15.70
C PHE A 35 28.19 -10.32 15.31
N TYR A 36 27.56 -11.48 15.57
CA TYR A 36 26.13 -11.67 15.31
C TYR A 36 25.27 -10.77 16.18
N GLY A 37 25.61 -10.63 17.46
CA GLY A 37 24.92 -9.72 18.37
C GLY A 37 24.99 -8.27 17.88
N PHE A 38 26.19 -7.81 17.53
CA PHE A 38 26.40 -6.46 17.02
C PHE A 38 25.69 -6.24 15.66
N ALA A 39 25.78 -7.20 14.74
CA ALA A 39 25.10 -7.13 13.44
C ALA A 39 23.58 -7.04 13.60
N THR A 40 23.00 -7.80 14.53
CA THR A 40 21.56 -7.78 14.82
C THR A 40 21.16 -6.42 15.41
N VAL A 41 21.89 -5.90 16.38
CA VAL A 41 21.66 -4.59 16.98
C VAL A 41 21.76 -3.49 15.92
N ALA A 42 22.79 -3.52 15.07
CA ALA A 42 22.96 -2.55 13.99
C ALA A 42 21.81 -2.59 12.98
N MET A 43 21.30 -3.77 12.64
CA MET A 43 20.17 -3.94 11.73
C MET A 43 18.86 -3.40 12.33
N VAL A 44 18.60 -3.65 13.61
CA VAL A 44 17.45 -3.11 14.34
C VAL A 44 17.55 -1.59 14.45
N ALA A 45 18.72 -1.07 14.85
CA ALA A 45 18.97 0.36 14.95
C ALA A 45 18.76 1.07 13.60
N LYS A 46 19.32 0.54 12.52
CA LYS A 46 19.10 1.06 11.15
C LYS A 46 17.61 1.11 10.79
N ARG A 47 16.85 0.08 11.15
CA ARG A 47 15.41 0.03 10.88
C ARG A 47 14.64 1.05 11.71
N MET A 48 15.02 1.25 12.97
CA MET A 48 14.41 2.25 13.85
C MET A 48 14.74 3.67 13.38
N ILE A 49 16.01 3.95 13.05
CA ILE A 49 16.44 5.26 12.54
C ILE A 49 15.69 5.61 11.25
N ARG A 50 15.61 4.70 10.29
CA ARG A 50 14.83 4.93 9.05
C ARG A 50 13.38 5.28 9.37
N ARG A 51 12.71 4.51 10.22
CA ARG A 51 11.33 4.78 10.63
C ARG A 51 11.18 6.15 11.31
N TRP A 52 12.16 6.51 12.12
CA TRP A 52 12.17 7.81 12.81
C TRP A 52 12.39 8.97 11.84
N VAL A 53 13.36 8.83 10.93
CA VAL A 53 13.63 9.83 9.87
C VAL A 53 12.42 9.99 8.95
N ASP A 54 11.80 8.89 8.51
CA ASP A 54 10.61 8.94 7.67
C ASP A 54 9.44 9.65 8.37
N ARG A 55 9.24 9.39 9.67
CA ARG A 55 8.24 10.10 10.48
C ARG A 55 8.56 11.59 10.62
N ALA A 56 9.85 11.92 10.85
CA ALA A 56 10.29 13.30 10.99
C ALA A 56 10.15 14.09 9.65
N ARG A 57 10.48 13.45 8.52
CA ARG A 57 10.30 14.04 7.18
C ARG A 57 8.83 14.32 6.87
N ARG A 58 7.94 13.35 7.15
CA ARG A 58 6.49 13.52 6.95
C ARG A 58 5.90 14.62 7.84
N ARG A 59 6.38 14.75 9.08
CA ARG A 59 5.97 15.86 9.97
C ARG A 59 6.38 17.24 9.44
N LYS A 60 7.45 17.29 8.63
CA LYS A 60 7.94 18.54 7.98
C LYS A 60 7.32 18.76 6.59
N GLY A 61 6.31 18.01 6.20
CA GLY A 61 5.69 18.11 4.88
C GLY A 61 6.56 17.61 3.72
N LEU A 62 7.69 16.93 4.02
CA LEU A 62 8.59 16.42 2.98
C LEU A 62 8.18 15.00 2.58
N GLY A 63 7.96 14.80 1.28
CA GLY A 63 7.53 13.51 0.71
C GLY A 63 6.04 13.24 0.93
N LEU A 64 5.23 14.29 0.99
CA LEU A 64 3.78 14.19 0.86
C LEU A 64 3.46 13.78 -0.58
N ARG A 65 2.43 12.95 -0.73
CA ARG A 65 1.88 12.57 -2.03
C ARG A 65 0.60 13.34 -2.26
N HIS A 66 0.57 14.01 -3.38
CA HIS A 66 -0.58 14.77 -3.81
C HIS A 66 -1.59 13.85 -4.50
N ILE A 67 -2.81 13.83 -3.97
CA ILE A 67 -3.89 12.95 -4.43
C ILE A 67 -5.03 13.79 -4.96
N LEU A 68 -5.55 13.37 -6.11
CA LEU A 68 -6.83 13.82 -6.62
C LEU A 68 -7.89 12.76 -6.33
N LEU A 69 -9.01 13.16 -5.75
CA LEU A 69 -10.12 12.26 -5.46
C LEU A 69 -11.16 12.36 -6.59
N VAL A 70 -11.60 11.23 -7.13
CA VAL A 70 -12.65 11.14 -8.13
C VAL A 70 -13.86 10.45 -7.52
N GLY A 71 -14.91 11.20 -7.29
CA GLY A 71 -16.13 10.82 -6.57
C GLY A 71 -16.35 11.68 -5.34
N GLY A 72 -17.62 11.94 -5.01
CA GLY A 72 -18.05 12.80 -3.90
C GLY A 72 -18.90 12.10 -2.84
N GLY A 73 -19.24 10.82 -3.01
CA GLY A 73 -20.20 10.10 -2.20
C GLY A 73 -19.65 9.57 -0.86
N LYS A 74 -20.33 8.56 -0.33
CA LYS A 74 -19.98 7.92 0.96
C LYS A 74 -18.58 7.31 0.95
N SER A 75 -18.19 6.69 -0.17
CA SER A 75 -16.87 6.08 -0.35
C SER A 75 -15.74 7.11 -0.27
N ALA A 76 -15.95 8.29 -0.84
CA ALA A 76 -15.03 9.41 -0.76
C ALA A 76 -14.90 9.93 0.69
N ALA A 77 -16.01 10.13 1.38
CA ALA A 77 -16.04 10.56 2.78
C ALA A 77 -15.36 9.54 3.71
N LEU A 78 -15.58 8.25 3.47
CA LEU A 78 -14.92 7.18 4.23
C LEU A 78 -13.40 7.22 4.04
N TYR A 79 -12.95 7.41 2.80
CA TYR A 79 -11.53 7.52 2.48
C TYR A 79 -10.87 8.73 3.16
N LEU A 80 -11.50 9.90 3.08
CA LEU A 80 -11.01 11.12 3.72
C LEU A 80 -10.90 10.96 5.23
N ARG A 81 -11.93 10.41 5.90
CA ARG A 81 -11.87 10.08 7.33
C ARG A 81 -10.74 9.11 7.66
N ALA A 82 -10.54 8.10 6.83
CA ALA A 82 -9.44 7.16 7.03
C ALA A 82 -8.07 7.83 6.93
N LEU A 83 -7.89 8.83 6.06
CA LEU A 83 -6.68 9.63 5.97
C LEU A 83 -6.48 10.52 7.20
N GLU A 84 -7.53 11.18 7.69
CA GLU A 84 -7.48 12.02 8.91
C GLU A 84 -7.03 11.22 10.12
N HIS A 85 -7.54 9.99 10.28
CA HIS A 85 -7.14 9.11 11.39
C HIS A 85 -5.73 8.54 11.23
N ASN A 86 -5.16 8.63 10.04
CA ASN A 86 -3.86 8.03 9.72
C ASN A 86 -2.90 9.01 9.03
N PRO A 87 -2.51 10.12 9.68
CA PRO A 87 -1.65 11.15 9.08
C PRO A 87 -0.26 10.64 8.68
N TYR A 88 0.10 9.43 9.13
CA TYR A 88 1.39 8.81 8.83
C TYR A 88 1.54 8.30 7.39
N TYR A 89 0.45 8.20 6.63
CA TYR A 89 0.53 7.83 5.22
C TYR A 89 1.17 8.91 4.36
N GLY A 90 1.09 10.18 4.81
CA GLY A 90 1.69 11.32 4.10
C GLY A 90 0.98 11.63 2.78
N PHE A 91 -0.31 11.46 2.75
CA PHE A 91 -1.17 11.86 1.63
C PHE A 91 -1.81 13.22 1.89
N VAL A 92 -1.85 14.04 0.86
CA VAL A 92 -2.59 15.31 0.84
C VAL A 92 -3.57 15.24 -0.31
N VAL A 93 -4.82 15.49 -0.02
CA VAL A 93 -5.87 15.54 -1.04
C VAL A 93 -6.00 16.99 -1.49
N ASP A 94 -5.58 17.27 -2.72
CA ASP A 94 -5.58 18.62 -3.29
C ASP A 94 -6.98 19.08 -3.67
N GLY A 95 -7.89 18.12 -3.95
CA GLY A 95 -9.26 18.38 -4.26
C GLY A 95 -10.01 17.15 -4.74
N TYR A 96 -11.27 17.32 -5.10
CA TYR A 96 -12.08 16.24 -5.64
C TYR A 96 -12.88 16.66 -6.86
N LEU A 97 -13.17 15.68 -7.71
CA LEU A 97 -14.04 15.78 -8.88
C LEU A 97 -15.29 14.93 -8.65
N ALA A 98 -16.47 15.49 -8.86
CA ALA A 98 -17.74 14.79 -8.71
C ALA A 98 -18.79 15.39 -9.67
N ALA A 99 -19.90 14.69 -9.88
CA ALA A 99 -21.00 15.20 -10.68
C ALA A 99 -21.59 16.51 -10.11
N THR A 100 -21.63 16.63 -8.80
CA THR A 100 -22.10 17.80 -8.06
C THR A 100 -21.19 18.08 -6.88
N GLU A 101 -21.15 19.34 -6.44
CA GLU A 101 -20.45 19.71 -5.22
C GLU A 101 -21.13 19.09 -3.99
N GLU A 102 -20.36 18.35 -3.19
CA GLU A 102 -20.84 17.72 -1.96
C GLU A 102 -20.38 18.54 -0.74
N PRO A 103 -21.29 19.28 -0.11
CA PRO A 103 -20.95 20.05 1.10
C PRO A 103 -20.60 19.11 2.24
N GLY A 104 -19.39 19.29 2.80
CA GLY A 104 -18.97 18.55 3.99
C GLY A 104 -17.80 17.57 3.80
N LEU A 105 -17.23 17.45 2.61
CA LEU A 105 -16.03 16.65 2.38
C LEU A 105 -14.75 17.29 2.93
N GLY A 106 -14.76 18.62 3.19
CA GLY A 106 -13.61 19.33 3.77
C GLY A 106 -12.42 19.50 2.84
N VAL A 107 -12.57 19.16 1.56
CA VAL A 107 -11.57 19.34 0.49
C VAL A 107 -12.15 20.15 -0.65
N PRO A 108 -11.34 20.89 -1.44
CA PRO A 108 -11.83 21.75 -2.51
C PRO A 108 -12.53 20.95 -3.62
N TYR A 109 -13.68 21.44 -4.07
CA TYR A 109 -14.35 20.95 -5.28
C TYR A 109 -13.69 21.55 -6.52
N LEU A 110 -13.18 20.72 -7.42
CA LEU A 110 -12.47 21.16 -8.63
C LEU A 110 -13.36 21.15 -9.88
N GLY A 111 -14.52 20.49 -9.83
CA GLY A 111 -15.47 20.42 -10.92
C GLY A 111 -15.97 19.04 -11.23
N GLY A 112 -16.59 18.88 -12.42
CA GLY A 112 -17.10 17.60 -12.90
C GLY A 112 -15.99 16.65 -13.35
N TYR A 113 -16.38 15.41 -13.69
CA TYR A 113 -15.45 14.38 -14.16
C TYR A 113 -14.74 14.72 -15.46
N ASP A 114 -15.33 15.59 -16.28
CA ASP A 114 -14.77 16.14 -17.52
C ASP A 114 -13.49 16.94 -17.30
N LYS A 115 -13.30 17.50 -16.11
CA LYS A 115 -12.10 18.27 -15.75
C LYS A 115 -10.90 17.43 -15.30
N LEU A 116 -11.00 16.12 -15.33
CA LEU A 116 -9.94 15.23 -14.89
C LEU A 116 -8.65 15.40 -15.70
N ASP A 117 -8.77 15.53 -17.02
CA ASP A 117 -7.64 15.71 -17.93
C ASP A 117 -6.90 17.02 -17.61
N GLU A 118 -7.65 18.14 -17.47
CA GLU A 118 -7.10 19.44 -17.09
C GLU A 118 -6.46 19.44 -15.70
N ALA A 119 -7.06 18.76 -14.72
CA ALA A 119 -6.53 18.65 -13.37
C ALA A 119 -5.20 17.89 -13.34
N LEU A 120 -5.06 16.84 -14.14
CA LEU A 120 -3.83 16.07 -14.25
C LEU A 120 -2.71 16.82 -15.01
N GLU A 121 -3.06 17.70 -15.94
CA GLU A 121 -2.11 18.55 -16.65
C GLU A 121 -1.59 19.71 -15.79
N SER A 122 -2.48 20.28 -14.98
CA SER A 122 -2.19 21.52 -14.22
C SER A 122 -1.47 21.29 -12.91
N ALA A 123 -1.59 20.13 -12.30
CA ALA A 123 -1.04 19.80 -10.99
C ALA A 123 -0.10 18.59 -11.04
N ALA A 124 1.00 18.66 -10.29
CA ALA A 124 1.91 17.53 -10.11
C ALA A 124 1.29 16.52 -9.12
N LEU A 125 0.29 15.76 -9.60
CA LEU A 125 -0.43 14.76 -8.83
C LEU A 125 0.31 13.42 -8.87
N ASP A 126 0.49 12.81 -7.71
CA ASP A 126 1.17 11.51 -7.59
C ASP A 126 0.21 10.33 -7.81
N GLU A 127 -1.08 10.53 -7.48
CA GLU A 127 -2.05 9.45 -7.46
C GLU A 127 -3.48 9.98 -7.61
N VAL A 128 -4.29 9.26 -8.36
CA VAL A 128 -5.74 9.46 -8.46
C VAL A 128 -6.44 8.38 -7.66
N VAL A 129 -7.28 8.79 -6.73
CA VAL A 129 -8.11 7.87 -5.93
C VAL A 129 -9.54 7.92 -6.43
N VAL A 130 -9.99 6.80 -6.96
CA VAL A 130 -11.34 6.65 -7.52
C VAL A 130 -12.26 6.11 -6.43
N ALA A 131 -13.22 6.91 -5.99
CA ALA A 131 -14.20 6.60 -4.95
C ALA A 131 -15.63 6.85 -5.46
N LEU A 132 -15.92 6.28 -6.64
CA LEU A 132 -17.23 6.37 -7.29
C LEU A 132 -18.26 5.49 -6.57
N GLU A 133 -19.49 5.97 -6.51
CA GLU A 133 -20.64 5.18 -6.06
C GLU A 133 -21.17 4.28 -7.19
N ALA A 134 -22.08 3.36 -6.85
CA ALA A 134 -22.61 2.39 -7.81
C ALA A 134 -23.33 3.04 -9.01
N ASN A 135 -23.98 4.20 -8.80
CA ASN A 135 -24.65 4.97 -9.83
C ASN A 135 -23.72 5.78 -10.73
N GLU A 136 -22.45 5.87 -10.38
CA GLU A 136 -21.42 6.63 -11.11
C GLU A 136 -20.38 5.71 -11.78
N ILE A 137 -20.59 4.41 -11.70
CA ILE A 137 -19.62 3.40 -12.19
C ILE A 137 -19.32 3.55 -13.68
N ASP A 138 -20.25 4.12 -14.46
CA ASP A 138 -20.08 4.38 -15.88
C ASP A 138 -18.95 5.40 -16.18
N GLN A 139 -18.53 6.17 -15.18
CA GLN A 139 -17.39 7.09 -15.30
C GLN A 139 -16.04 6.39 -15.18
N LEU A 140 -16.04 5.14 -14.73
CA LEU A 140 -14.80 4.39 -14.45
C LEU A 140 -13.93 4.17 -15.69
N PRO A 141 -14.48 3.73 -16.86
CA PRO A 141 -13.66 3.54 -18.06
C PRO A 141 -13.01 4.84 -18.54
N HIS A 142 -13.76 5.95 -18.49
CA HIS A 142 -13.28 7.27 -18.87
C HIS A 142 -12.14 7.74 -17.93
N THR A 143 -12.33 7.59 -16.62
CA THR A 143 -11.32 7.93 -15.61
C THR A 143 -10.03 7.13 -15.81
N PHE A 144 -10.15 5.82 -16.09
CA PHE A 144 -8.98 4.98 -16.33
C PHE A 144 -8.24 5.37 -17.60
N ALA A 145 -8.95 5.64 -18.69
CA ALA A 145 -8.35 6.04 -19.97
C ALA A 145 -7.55 7.35 -19.83
N ILE A 146 -8.05 8.33 -19.10
CA ILE A 146 -7.35 9.60 -18.86
C ILE A 146 -6.12 9.36 -17.97
N CYS A 147 -6.24 8.63 -16.86
CA CYS A 147 -5.13 8.37 -15.98
C CYS A 147 -4.03 7.55 -16.66
N ASP A 148 -4.40 6.60 -17.54
CA ASP A 148 -3.45 5.80 -18.32
C ASP A 148 -2.71 6.68 -19.33
N LYS A 149 -3.40 7.60 -20.02
CA LYS A 149 -2.80 8.61 -20.90
C LYS A 149 -1.69 9.43 -20.19
N HIS A 150 -1.92 9.81 -18.93
CA HIS A 150 -0.97 10.59 -18.13
C HIS A 150 0.04 9.74 -17.36
N GLY A 151 -0.09 8.41 -17.38
CA GLY A 151 0.76 7.50 -16.60
C GLY A 151 0.61 7.67 -15.09
N THR A 152 -0.52 8.22 -14.63
CA THR A 152 -0.80 8.49 -13.21
C THR A 152 -1.26 7.22 -12.51
N ARG A 153 -0.79 7.02 -11.29
CA ARG A 153 -1.22 5.88 -10.47
C ARG A 153 -2.69 6.00 -10.11
N ILE A 154 -3.41 4.89 -10.22
CA ILE A 154 -4.81 4.82 -9.83
C ILE A 154 -4.95 3.88 -8.64
N THR A 155 -5.71 4.32 -7.64
CA THR A 155 -6.19 3.49 -6.54
C THR A 155 -7.70 3.58 -6.48
N MET A 156 -8.37 2.45 -6.33
CA MET A 156 -9.83 2.40 -6.28
C MET A 156 -10.30 2.08 -4.86
N VAL A 157 -11.25 2.87 -4.36
CA VAL A 157 -12.05 2.57 -3.17
C VAL A 157 -13.36 1.95 -3.64
N PRO A 158 -13.58 0.65 -3.42
CA PRO A 158 -14.81 0.02 -3.88
C PRO A 158 -16.01 0.56 -3.11
N PHE A 159 -17.11 0.88 -3.81
CA PHE A 159 -18.37 1.30 -3.18
C PHE A 159 -18.97 0.24 -2.23
N TYR A 160 -18.58 -1.01 -2.41
CA TYR A 160 -18.99 -2.15 -1.58
C TYR A 160 -17.96 -2.45 -0.45
N SER A 161 -17.05 -1.53 -0.14
CA SER A 161 -15.99 -1.72 0.87
C SER A 161 -16.52 -2.09 2.25
N ASP A 162 -17.70 -1.59 2.62
CA ASP A 162 -18.35 -1.89 3.89
C ASP A 162 -18.75 -3.36 4.05
N TYR A 163 -18.92 -4.07 2.93
CA TYR A 163 -19.29 -5.49 2.89
C TYR A 163 -18.08 -6.41 2.74
N LEU A 164 -16.89 -5.85 2.49
CA LEU A 164 -15.67 -6.63 2.35
C LEU A 164 -15.00 -6.88 3.71
N PRO A 165 -14.44 -8.07 3.93
CA PRO A 165 -13.60 -8.31 5.10
C PRO A 165 -12.30 -7.52 5.00
N ALA A 166 -11.62 -7.33 6.14
CA ALA A 166 -10.38 -6.57 6.22
C ALA A 166 -9.26 -7.05 5.27
N ARG A 167 -9.35 -8.28 4.76
CA ARG A 167 -8.37 -8.87 3.83
C ARG A 167 -9.08 -9.73 2.78
N PRO A 168 -9.71 -9.13 1.77
CA PRO A 168 -10.25 -9.88 0.66
C PRO A 168 -9.10 -10.49 -0.17
N THR A 169 -9.31 -11.69 -0.71
CA THR A 169 -8.42 -12.28 -1.71
C THR A 169 -9.03 -12.12 -3.09
N ILE A 170 -8.19 -11.75 -4.05
CA ILE A 170 -8.59 -11.63 -5.45
C ILE A 170 -8.04 -12.85 -6.18
N ASP A 171 -8.93 -13.67 -6.71
CA ASP A 171 -8.61 -14.77 -7.60
C ASP A 171 -8.97 -14.40 -9.05
N VAL A 172 -8.31 -15.04 -9.99
CA VAL A 172 -8.56 -14.84 -11.42
C VAL A 172 -8.98 -16.17 -12.01
N LEU A 173 -10.18 -16.21 -12.56
CA LEU A 173 -10.69 -17.34 -13.33
C LEU A 173 -10.80 -16.89 -14.79
N ASP A 174 -9.79 -17.21 -15.58
CA ASP A 174 -9.66 -16.76 -16.97
C ASP A 174 -9.67 -15.22 -17.07
N GLU A 175 -10.65 -14.61 -17.69
CA GLU A 175 -10.82 -13.15 -17.78
C GLU A 175 -11.61 -12.55 -16.59
N CYS A 176 -12.19 -13.41 -15.73
CA CYS A 176 -13.03 -12.99 -14.63
C CYS A 176 -12.22 -12.82 -13.33
N LYS A 177 -12.32 -11.64 -12.71
CA LYS A 177 -11.71 -11.36 -11.40
C LYS A 177 -12.73 -11.66 -10.30
N LEU A 178 -12.40 -12.62 -9.44
CA LEU A 178 -13.23 -13.05 -8.33
C LEU A 178 -12.73 -12.43 -7.04
N ILE A 179 -13.63 -11.81 -6.28
CA ILE A 179 -13.30 -11.29 -4.96
C ILE A 179 -13.87 -12.25 -3.92
N ASN A 180 -13.01 -12.98 -3.22
CA ASN A 180 -13.40 -13.86 -2.13
C ASN A 180 -13.71 -13.04 -0.89
N VAL A 181 -14.99 -12.91 -0.57
CA VAL A 181 -15.49 -12.12 0.56
C VAL A 181 -15.35 -12.89 1.88
N ARG A 182 -15.26 -14.20 1.86
CA ARG A 182 -15.16 -15.03 3.07
C ARG A 182 -14.15 -16.15 2.88
N GLN A 183 -13.07 -16.11 3.64
CA GLN A 183 -12.18 -17.26 3.79
C GLN A 183 -12.76 -18.18 4.87
N THR A 184 -13.01 -19.43 4.51
CA THR A 184 -13.34 -20.43 5.51
C THR A 184 -12.06 -20.90 6.21
N PRO A 185 -12.12 -21.26 7.52
CA PRO A 185 -10.94 -21.76 8.24
C PRO A 185 -10.31 -23.03 7.62
N PHE A 186 -10.99 -23.62 6.64
CA PHE A 186 -10.54 -24.84 5.94
C PHE A 186 -9.61 -24.57 4.76
N ASP A 187 -9.50 -23.33 4.29
CA ASP A 187 -8.59 -22.95 3.20
C ASP A 187 -7.12 -22.96 3.64
N ASN A 188 -6.85 -23.07 4.94
CA ASN A 188 -5.51 -23.32 5.46
C ASN A 188 -5.18 -24.82 5.42
N ILE A 189 -4.21 -25.20 4.59
CA ILE A 189 -3.72 -26.57 4.40
C ILE A 189 -3.42 -27.27 5.75
N LEU A 190 -2.96 -26.53 6.75
CA LEU A 190 -2.70 -27.01 8.11
C LEU A 190 -3.99 -27.47 8.83
N ASN A 191 -5.09 -26.74 8.67
CA ASN A 191 -6.37 -27.11 9.28
C ASN A 191 -7.03 -28.30 8.58
N ALA A 192 -6.80 -28.44 7.27
CA ALA A 192 -7.25 -29.62 6.51
C ALA A 192 -6.48 -30.89 6.91
N ALA A 193 -5.19 -30.78 7.25
CA ALA A 193 -4.37 -31.89 7.72
C ALA A 193 -4.78 -32.38 9.12
N ILE A 194 -5.13 -31.47 10.03
CA ILE A 194 -5.57 -31.80 11.40
C ILE A 194 -6.92 -32.52 11.43
N LYS A 195 -7.81 -32.28 10.46
CA LYS A 195 -9.15 -32.91 10.41
C LYS A 195 -9.14 -34.29 9.78
N ARG A 196 -8.05 -34.71 9.12
CA ARG A 196 -7.89 -36.07 8.53
C ARG A 196 -7.13 -37.08 9.40
N GLY A 197 -6.60 -36.67 10.54
CA GLY A 197 -6.05 -37.51 11.60
C GLY A 197 -7.03 -37.66 12.74
#